data_388011e66c98dc538201b9ff7bbd0e76
#
_entry.id   388011e66c98dc538201b9ff7bbd0e76
#
_cell.length_a   1.000
_cell.length_b   1.000
_cell.length_c   1.000
_cell.angle_alpha   90.00
_cell.angle_beta   90.00
_cell.angle_gamma   90.00
#
_symmetry.space_group_name_H-M   'P 1'
#
loop_
_entity.id
_entity.type
_entity.pdbx_description
1 polymer ?
#
loop_
_entity_poly.entity_id
_entity_poly.type
_entity_poly.pdbx_seq_one_letter_code
_entity_poly.pdbx_strand_id
1 'polypeptide(L)'
;MKSRLPAQVSLLSVLALVASFFVAATAPANATVSRTSLIVAMSADLDYLDPAATMDNAQWKITYPCYQRLVEYNGADTDVVPGLASSWKISDNNLIYTFTLKTGNKFSDGRVVDANAVKYTFDRLLKIAKGPADNFGDLKEVTVSNPTTVSFILKRTSPQFLYTLAGNYGGIVNPKVASKAVKGDMGQSYLANHTAGSGAFVLTEWKKGQYLKLRKNPYYAGQKPYFTSVIFKIVGDASSQRLQLAKGEIDIAEGIPTDQLASVGKTKGVVVVNQPSLTVDYLYINNTKGNPALSKKEVRQAISYALDYKGLIDVTQAGFATQMRGPIPVGMWGRDPNVFQYTTDYAKAKSLLASAGVSNLSIDLLYSSRKPWWASEALLIQDNLAKAGIKVNLKLTDYAAARQMIDKGAFDLSLGVWSPDYADPSMFMNFWFDSGSFGLAGNRSFYSNPAVDKLIREAANITDQKKRTELYIAAQKIVVDEAAYGYMYQKNYLLPMRSNIKGFVFNPMLEQIYNLQTMSKG
;
A
#
# COMPACT_ATOMS: atom_id res chain seq x y z
N MET A 1 -29.25 66.89 58.66
CA MET A 1 -30.30 66.87 59.68
C MET A 1 -31.13 65.63 59.52
N LYS A 2 -31.05 64.72 60.51
CA LYS A 2 -32.14 64.04 61.21
C LYS A 2 -33.19 63.37 60.27
N SER A 3 -33.64 62.14 60.43
CA SER A 3 -33.65 61.21 61.57
C SER A 3 -34.34 59.88 61.11
N ARG A 4 -33.74 58.74 61.53
CA ARG A 4 -34.40 57.61 62.19
C ARG A 4 -35.57 56.85 61.53
N LEU A 5 -35.27 55.59 61.41
CA LEU A 5 -36.04 54.34 61.58
C LEU A 5 -37.26 54.42 62.56
N PRO A 6 -38.20 53.43 62.59
CA PRO A 6 -37.87 51.97 62.71
C PRO A 6 -38.79 50.96 61.97
N ALA A 7 -38.30 49.76 62.09
CA ALA A 7 -38.84 48.47 61.80
C ALA A 7 -40.28 48.17 62.30
N GLN A 8 -40.96 47.26 61.62
CA GLN A 8 -41.57 46.07 62.26
C GLN A 8 -41.82 44.94 61.28
N VAL A 9 -41.55 43.79 61.79
CA VAL A 9 -41.65 42.41 61.27
C VAL A 9 -43.10 42.04 61.04
N SER A 10 -43.38 41.30 59.92
CA SER A 10 -44.53 40.44 59.88
C SER A 10 -44.18 39.20 59.06
N LEU A 11 -44.04 38.09 59.75
CA LEU A 11 -43.97 36.73 59.24
C LEU A 11 -45.34 36.35 58.72
N LEU A 12 -45.46 35.98 57.47
CA LEU A 12 -46.54 35.10 56.98
C LEU A 12 -46.10 34.40 55.70
N SER A 13 -45.80 33.13 55.83
CA SER A 13 -46.00 31.97 54.97
C SER A 13 -46.20 32.24 53.47
N VAL A 14 -45.19 32.04 52.69
CA VAL A 14 -45.35 31.75 51.28
C VAL A 14 -44.88 30.29 51.04
N LEU A 15 -45.85 29.42 50.80
CA LEU A 15 -45.62 28.07 50.27
C LEU A 15 -44.92 28.19 48.93
N ALA A 16 -43.64 27.89 48.88
CA ALA A 16 -42.90 27.77 47.64
C ALA A 16 -43.27 26.43 46.99
N LEU A 17 -44.01 26.46 45.88
CA LEU A 17 -44.12 25.36 44.93
C LEU A 17 -42.73 25.14 44.32
N VAL A 18 -42.01 24.13 44.80
CA VAL A 18 -40.83 23.60 44.13
C VAL A 18 -41.32 22.75 42.93
N ALA A 19 -41.45 23.38 41.77
CA ALA A 19 -41.59 22.67 40.52
C ALA A 19 -40.24 21.97 40.25
N SER A 20 -40.17 20.67 40.59
CA SER A 20 -39.07 19.79 40.24
C SER A 20 -39.07 19.61 38.72
N PHE A 21 -38.26 20.39 38.03
CA PHE A 21 -37.86 20.06 36.66
C PHE A 21 -37.04 18.76 36.72
N PHE A 22 -37.70 17.62 36.55
CA PHE A 22 -37.03 16.40 36.10
C PHE A 22 -36.51 16.66 34.70
N VAL A 23 -35.26 17.12 34.59
CA VAL A 23 -34.50 16.95 33.37
C VAL A 23 -34.28 15.45 33.25
N ALA A 24 -35.16 14.80 32.49
CA ALA A 24 -34.90 13.47 32.02
C ALA A 24 -33.60 13.56 31.21
N ALA A 25 -32.48 13.20 31.82
CA ALA A 25 -31.25 12.91 31.14
C ALA A 25 -31.57 11.76 30.18
N THR A 26 -31.90 12.10 28.94
CA THR A 26 -31.92 11.08 27.86
C THR A 26 -30.53 10.53 27.82
N ALA A 27 -30.31 9.38 28.43
CA ALA A 27 -29.13 8.57 28.20
C ALA A 27 -28.94 8.50 26.67
N PRO A 28 -27.72 8.70 26.16
CA PRO A 28 -27.49 8.56 24.72
C PRO A 28 -28.00 7.16 24.36
N ALA A 29 -29.01 7.08 23.50
CA ALA A 29 -29.47 5.83 22.96
C ALA A 29 -28.22 5.15 22.40
N ASN A 30 -27.77 4.08 23.03
CA ASN A 30 -26.80 3.18 22.46
C ASN A 30 -27.43 2.73 21.15
N ALA A 31 -27.05 3.42 20.06
CA ALA A 31 -27.44 3.00 18.74
C ALA A 31 -26.88 1.58 18.59
N THR A 32 -27.77 0.59 18.71
CA THR A 32 -27.42 -0.82 18.47
C THR A 32 -26.81 -0.87 17.08
N VAL A 33 -25.49 -1.06 17.03
CA VAL A 33 -24.76 -1.21 15.75
C VAL A 33 -25.45 -2.34 15.01
N SER A 34 -26.07 -2.01 13.88
CA SER A 34 -26.76 -3.01 13.06
C SER A 34 -25.79 -4.14 12.75
N ARG A 35 -26.22 -5.40 12.93
CA ARG A 35 -25.41 -6.58 12.60
C ARG A 35 -24.88 -6.55 11.17
N THR A 36 -25.54 -5.82 10.27
CA THR A 36 -25.16 -5.65 8.87
C THR A 36 -24.31 -4.39 8.60
N SER A 37 -23.75 -3.76 9.64
CA SER A 37 -22.79 -2.67 9.50
C SER A 37 -21.38 -3.13 9.90
N LEU A 38 -20.38 -2.74 9.11
CA LEU A 38 -18.95 -2.89 9.43
C LEU A 38 -18.41 -1.53 9.88
N ILE A 39 -17.67 -1.49 10.98
CA ILE A 39 -17.03 -0.26 11.48
C ILE A 39 -15.52 -0.47 11.52
N VAL A 40 -14.80 0.33 10.73
CA VAL A 40 -13.34 0.33 10.64
C VAL A 40 -12.82 1.63 11.26
N ALA A 41 -11.90 1.55 12.21
CA ALA A 41 -11.21 2.73 12.73
C ALA A 41 -9.93 2.98 11.94
N MET A 42 -9.81 4.21 11.42
CA MET A 42 -8.62 4.74 10.74
C MET A 42 -7.93 5.79 11.61
N SER A 43 -6.61 5.94 11.51
CA SER A 43 -5.85 6.93 12.30
C SER A 43 -5.93 8.34 11.73
N ALA A 44 -6.22 8.51 10.44
CA ALA A 44 -6.29 9.80 9.77
C ALA A 44 -7.42 9.83 8.75
N ASP A 45 -7.89 11.03 8.44
CA ASP A 45 -8.85 11.27 7.35
C ASP A 45 -8.14 11.18 5.99
N LEU A 46 -8.92 11.07 4.95
CA LEU A 46 -8.47 11.04 3.56
C LEU A 46 -8.52 12.44 2.94
N ASP A 47 -7.78 12.65 1.87
CA ASP A 47 -7.71 13.96 1.21
C ASP A 47 -8.58 14.02 -0.06
N TYR A 48 -8.51 13.00 -0.91
CA TYR A 48 -8.99 13.06 -2.28
C TYR A 48 -9.34 11.67 -2.81
N LEU A 49 -10.43 11.53 -3.60
CA LEU A 49 -10.94 10.21 -4.03
C LEU A 49 -11.00 9.98 -5.54
N ASP A 50 -10.58 10.95 -6.39
CA ASP A 50 -10.60 10.74 -7.84
C ASP A 50 -9.60 9.65 -8.26
N PRO A 51 -10.02 8.51 -8.84
CA PRO A 51 -9.12 7.44 -9.26
C PRO A 51 -8.05 7.85 -10.27
N ALA A 52 -8.29 8.93 -11.04
CA ALA A 52 -7.33 9.45 -12.00
C ALA A 52 -6.27 10.39 -11.38
N ALA A 53 -6.32 10.64 -10.07
CA ALA A 53 -5.42 11.59 -9.42
C ALA A 53 -4.83 11.12 -8.09
N THR A 54 -5.43 10.12 -7.43
CA THR A 54 -4.93 9.62 -6.14
C THR A 54 -3.92 8.50 -6.30
N MET A 55 -2.76 8.63 -5.61
CA MET A 55 -1.70 7.62 -5.54
C MET A 55 -1.56 7.03 -4.13
N ASP A 56 -2.26 7.56 -3.15
CA ASP A 56 -2.15 7.07 -1.78
C ASP A 56 -3.07 5.86 -1.55
N ASN A 57 -2.50 4.76 -1.11
CA ASN A 57 -3.21 3.51 -0.81
C ASN A 57 -4.31 3.69 0.25
N ALA A 58 -4.21 4.72 1.11
CA ALA A 58 -5.24 5.00 2.10
C ALA A 58 -6.61 5.32 1.46
N GLN A 59 -6.64 6.01 0.31
CA GLN A 59 -7.88 6.29 -0.41
C GLN A 59 -8.48 5.05 -1.08
N TRP A 60 -7.66 4.05 -1.40
CA TRP A 60 -8.11 2.87 -2.12
C TRP A 60 -9.12 2.04 -1.32
N LYS A 61 -9.09 2.07 0.01
CA LYS A 61 -10.10 1.42 0.86
C LYS A 61 -11.54 1.92 0.59
N ILE A 62 -11.68 3.15 0.06
CA ILE A 62 -12.96 3.74 -0.35
C ILE A 62 -13.20 3.56 -1.85
N THR A 63 -12.20 3.87 -2.67
CA THR A 63 -12.36 3.86 -4.13
C THR A 63 -12.46 2.43 -4.66
N TYR A 64 -11.65 1.49 -4.18
CA TYR A 64 -11.64 0.13 -4.71
C TYR A 64 -13.00 -0.58 -4.63
N PRO A 65 -13.74 -0.59 -3.52
CA PRO A 65 -15.07 -1.20 -3.46
C PRO A 65 -16.15 -0.40 -4.20
N CYS A 66 -15.90 0.86 -4.57
CA CYS A 66 -16.85 1.70 -5.30
C CYS A 66 -16.73 1.62 -6.82
N TYR A 67 -15.61 1.09 -7.34
CA TYR A 67 -15.37 0.98 -8.78
C TYR A 67 -15.05 -0.47 -9.15
N GLN A 68 -15.61 -0.97 -10.23
CA GLN A 68 -15.18 -2.24 -10.85
C GLN A 68 -14.08 -1.95 -11.87
N ARG A 69 -13.28 -2.98 -12.20
CA ARG A 69 -12.17 -2.99 -13.14
C ARG A 69 -12.42 -4.02 -14.23
N LEU A 70 -11.72 -3.93 -15.35
CA LEU A 70 -11.80 -4.94 -16.42
C LEU A 70 -11.37 -6.32 -15.93
N VAL A 71 -10.31 -6.35 -15.14
CA VAL A 71 -9.73 -7.52 -14.51
C VAL A 71 -9.47 -7.24 -13.03
N GLU A 72 -9.39 -8.27 -12.21
CA GLU A 72 -9.23 -8.16 -10.74
C GLU A 72 -8.15 -9.16 -10.27
N TYR A 73 -7.53 -8.91 -9.11
CA TYR A 73 -6.66 -9.90 -8.48
C TYR A 73 -7.48 -11.07 -7.92
N ASN A 74 -6.94 -12.28 -7.99
CA ASN A 74 -7.60 -13.52 -7.59
C ASN A 74 -7.46 -13.78 -6.08
N GLY A 75 -8.43 -13.35 -5.29
CA GLY A 75 -8.44 -13.62 -3.85
C GLY A 75 -7.16 -13.18 -3.15
N ALA A 76 -6.39 -14.12 -2.60
CA ALA A 76 -5.11 -13.87 -1.92
C ALA A 76 -3.89 -13.84 -2.85
N ASP A 77 -4.08 -14.20 -4.13
CA ASP A 77 -2.99 -14.34 -5.09
C ASP A 77 -2.77 -13.05 -5.89
N THR A 78 -1.61 -12.96 -6.52
CA THR A 78 -1.28 -11.86 -7.43
C THR A 78 -1.69 -12.12 -8.88
N ASP A 79 -2.31 -13.25 -9.17
CA ASP A 79 -2.84 -13.59 -10.49
C ASP A 79 -4.06 -12.72 -10.84
N VAL A 80 -4.28 -12.53 -12.15
CA VAL A 80 -5.34 -11.68 -12.68
C VAL A 80 -6.47 -12.54 -13.26
N VAL A 81 -7.71 -12.24 -12.84
CA VAL A 81 -8.93 -12.92 -13.27
C VAL A 81 -9.93 -11.94 -13.89
N PRO A 82 -10.96 -12.44 -14.64
CA PRO A 82 -12.00 -11.61 -15.22
C PRO A 82 -12.83 -10.83 -14.20
N GLY A 83 -12.83 -9.48 -14.30
CA GLY A 83 -13.71 -8.54 -13.57
C GLY A 83 -14.94 -8.14 -14.38
N LEU A 84 -15.00 -6.89 -14.89
CA LEU A 84 -16.01 -6.44 -15.86
C LEU A 84 -15.86 -7.11 -17.22
N ALA A 85 -14.64 -7.45 -17.62
CA ALA A 85 -14.42 -8.26 -18.81
C ALA A 85 -14.75 -9.74 -18.51
N SER A 86 -15.34 -10.43 -19.48
CA SER A 86 -15.51 -11.88 -19.45
C SER A 86 -14.27 -12.61 -19.95
N SER A 87 -13.52 -11.97 -20.85
CA SER A 87 -12.29 -12.49 -21.46
C SER A 87 -11.49 -11.37 -22.10
N TRP A 88 -10.24 -11.67 -22.42
CA TRP A 88 -9.38 -10.79 -23.23
C TRP A 88 -8.50 -11.60 -24.16
N LYS A 89 -7.99 -10.93 -25.20
CA LYS A 89 -7.01 -11.46 -26.14
C LYS A 89 -5.86 -10.45 -26.27
N ILE A 90 -4.65 -10.96 -26.39
CA ILE A 90 -3.45 -10.18 -26.66
C ILE A 90 -3.02 -10.50 -28.10
N SER A 91 -2.70 -9.47 -28.88
CA SER A 91 -2.19 -9.66 -30.26
C SER A 91 -0.81 -10.31 -30.27
N ASP A 92 -0.43 -10.94 -31.37
CA ASP A 92 0.83 -11.66 -31.51
C ASP A 92 2.07 -10.77 -31.29
N ASN A 93 1.97 -9.48 -31.59
CA ASN A 93 3.02 -8.49 -31.32
C ASN A 93 2.96 -7.89 -29.90
N ASN A 94 2.07 -8.38 -29.04
CA ASN A 94 1.87 -7.93 -27.65
C ASN A 94 1.52 -6.43 -27.48
N LEU A 95 1.01 -5.77 -28.53
CA LEU A 95 0.70 -4.33 -28.49
C LEU A 95 -0.79 -4.03 -28.35
N ILE A 96 -1.67 -5.01 -28.55
CA ILE A 96 -3.13 -4.79 -28.50
C ILE A 96 -3.76 -5.77 -27.52
N TYR A 97 -4.45 -5.21 -26.52
CA TYR A 97 -5.23 -5.97 -25.54
C TYR A 97 -6.73 -5.71 -25.81
N THR A 98 -7.44 -6.71 -26.31
CA THR A 98 -8.88 -6.61 -26.62
C THR A 98 -9.70 -7.33 -25.58
N PHE A 99 -10.59 -6.60 -24.90
CA PHE A 99 -11.47 -7.09 -23.85
C PHE A 99 -12.89 -7.23 -24.34
N THR A 100 -13.55 -8.34 -23.97
CA THR A 100 -14.99 -8.54 -24.14
C THR A 100 -15.67 -8.32 -22.79
N LEU A 101 -16.60 -7.36 -22.71
CA LEU A 101 -17.29 -7.02 -21.45
C LEU A 101 -18.44 -7.95 -21.15
N LYS A 102 -18.67 -8.22 -19.86
CA LYS A 102 -19.90 -8.84 -19.34
C LYS A 102 -21.05 -7.84 -19.49
N THR A 103 -22.21 -8.29 -19.97
CA THR A 103 -23.42 -7.47 -20.04
C THR A 103 -24.14 -7.37 -18.69
N GLY A 104 -25.03 -6.39 -18.54
CA GLY A 104 -25.87 -6.23 -17.35
C GLY A 104 -25.23 -5.46 -16.19
N ASN A 105 -23.94 -5.13 -16.24
CA ASN A 105 -23.29 -4.28 -15.24
C ASN A 105 -23.81 -2.84 -15.34
N LYS A 106 -24.05 -2.22 -14.18
CA LYS A 106 -24.56 -0.85 -14.08
C LYS A 106 -23.77 -0.03 -13.08
N PHE A 107 -23.60 1.23 -13.41
CA PHE A 107 -23.12 2.25 -12.48
C PHE A 107 -24.12 2.44 -11.31
N SER A 108 -23.66 3.06 -10.24
CA SER A 108 -24.46 3.35 -9.05
C SER A 108 -25.67 4.26 -9.29
N ASP A 109 -25.76 4.91 -10.46
CA ASP A 109 -26.93 5.68 -10.92
C ASP A 109 -27.85 4.91 -11.87
N GLY A 110 -27.61 3.60 -12.09
CA GLY A 110 -28.40 2.70 -12.91
C GLY A 110 -28.03 2.68 -14.41
N ARG A 111 -27.11 3.51 -14.89
CA ARG A 111 -26.62 3.49 -16.29
C ARG A 111 -25.79 2.25 -16.56
N VAL A 112 -25.86 1.75 -17.79
CA VAL A 112 -25.10 0.58 -18.23
C VAL A 112 -23.60 0.91 -18.28
N VAL A 113 -22.77 -0.05 -17.86
CA VAL A 113 -21.31 -0.02 -18.07
C VAL A 113 -21.03 -0.65 -19.43
N ASP A 114 -20.51 0.13 -20.36
CA ASP A 114 -20.19 -0.29 -21.72
C ASP A 114 -18.74 0.05 -22.11
N ALA A 115 -18.34 -0.31 -23.33
CA ALA A 115 -17.01 -0.04 -23.85
C ALA A 115 -16.69 1.46 -23.96
N ASN A 116 -17.70 2.33 -24.18
CA ASN A 116 -17.51 3.78 -24.21
C ASN A 116 -17.16 4.33 -22.81
N ALA A 117 -17.72 3.77 -21.75
CA ALA A 117 -17.35 4.14 -20.38
C ALA A 117 -15.90 3.75 -20.06
N VAL A 118 -15.42 2.62 -20.57
CA VAL A 118 -14.02 2.22 -20.45
C VAL A 118 -13.13 3.23 -21.19
N LYS A 119 -13.42 3.50 -22.45
CA LYS A 119 -12.67 4.50 -23.24
C LYS A 119 -12.66 5.86 -22.54
N TYR A 120 -13.80 6.37 -22.10
CA TYR A 120 -13.91 7.62 -21.36
C TYR A 120 -12.99 7.66 -20.15
N THR A 121 -12.93 6.57 -19.37
CA THR A 121 -12.12 6.47 -18.17
C THR A 121 -10.64 6.68 -18.48
N PHE A 122 -10.11 5.96 -19.46
CA PHE A 122 -8.67 6.01 -19.77
C PHE A 122 -8.29 7.27 -20.58
N ASP A 123 -9.14 7.75 -21.47
CA ASP A 123 -8.94 9.04 -22.14
C ASP A 123 -8.88 10.18 -21.10
N ARG A 124 -9.78 10.14 -20.09
CA ARG A 124 -9.81 11.08 -18.98
C ARG A 124 -8.54 10.98 -18.15
N LEU A 125 -8.11 9.77 -17.77
CA LEU A 125 -6.90 9.51 -16.97
C LEU A 125 -5.66 10.08 -17.66
N LEU A 126 -5.45 9.76 -18.94
CA LEU A 126 -4.31 10.24 -19.73
C LEU A 126 -4.33 11.76 -19.90
N LYS A 127 -5.52 12.37 -20.05
CA LYS A 127 -5.67 13.83 -20.22
C LYS A 127 -5.45 14.59 -18.91
N ILE A 128 -5.84 14.03 -17.76
CA ILE A 128 -5.54 14.58 -16.43
C ILE A 128 -4.04 14.53 -16.15
N ALA A 129 -3.36 13.47 -16.60
CA ALA A 129 -1.91 13.30 -16.54
C ALA A 129 -1.33 13.52 -15.12
N LYS A 130 -2.01 12.99 -14.08
CA LYS A 130 -1.51 12.94 -12.71
C LYS A 130 -0.94 11.57 -12.42
N GLY A 131 -0.32 11.37 -11.24
CA GLY A 131 0.41 10.16 -10.85
C GLY A 131 -0.14 8.82 -11.34
N PRO A 132 -1.46 8.50 -11.24
CA PRO A 132 -2.01 7.28 -11.82
C PRO A 132 -1.74 7.09 -13.32
N ALA A 133 -1.63 8.17 -14.09
CA ALA A 133 -1.35 8.10 -15.52
C ALA A 133 0.04 7.56 -15.85
N ASP A 134 1.01 7.69 -14.93
CA ASP A 134 2.37 7.21 -15.10
C ASP A 134 2.41 5.67 -15.24
N ASN A 135 1.49 4.97 -14.55
CA ASN A 135 1.34 3.51 -14.66
C ASN A 135 0.78 3.06 -16.02
N PHE A 136 0.23 3.99 -16.81
CA PHE A 136 -0.27 3.78 -18.16
C PHE A 136 0.55 4.52 -19.23
N GLY A 137 1.80 4.86 -18.94
CA GLY A 137 2.69 5.59 -19.85
C GLY A 137 2.89 4.93 -21.22
N ASP A 138 2.75 3.61 -21.28
CA ASP A 138 2.81 2.82 -22.52
C ASP A 138 1.48 2.78 -23.30
N LEU A 139 0.36 3.24 -22.72
CA LEU A 139 -0.92 3.30 -23.41
C LEU A 139 -0.88 4.41 -24.48
N LYS A 140 -1.15 4.03 -25.73
CA LYS A 140 -1.27 4.96 -26.86
C LYS A 140 -2.69 5.48 -26.98
N GLU A 141 -3.65 4.57 -27.05
CA GLU A 141 -5.07 4.90 -27.21
C GLU A 141 -5.98 3.74 -26.80
N VAL A 142 -7.26 4.06 -26.56
CA VAL A 142 -8.33 3.08 -26.36
C VAL A 142 -9.35 3.23 -27.48
N THR A 143 -9.69 2.12 -28.13
CA THR A 143 -10.67 2.08 -29.23
C THR A 143 -11.87 1.20 -28.86
N VAL A 144 -13.04 1.55 -29.39
CA VAL A 144 -14.29 0.82 -29.17
C VAL A 144 -14.77 0.25 -30.48
N SER A 145 -14.95 -1.08 -30.54
CA SER A 145 -15.49 -1.76 -31.74
C SER A 145 -17.01 -1.86 -31.69
N ASN A 146 -17.56 -2.09 -30.50
CA ASN A 146 -19.01 -2.17 -30.23
C ASN A 146 -19.25 -1.98 -28.72
N PRO A 147 -20.49 -1.92 -28.22
CA PRO A 147 -20.77 -1.65 -26.81
C PRO A 147 -20.12 -2.62 -25.81
N THR A 148 -19.71 -3.81 -26.24
CA THR A 148 -19.10 -4.85 -25.39
C THR A 148 -17.65 -5.15 -25.71
N THR A 149 -17.04 -4.46 -26.69
CA THR A 149 -15.66 -4.76 -27.11
C THR A 149 -14.81 -3.50 -27.12
N VAL A 150 -13.75 -3.50 -26.33
CA VAL A 150 -12.81 -2.38 -26.20
C VAL A 150 -11.38 -2.90 -26.37
N SER A 151 -10.54 -2.15 -27.07
CA SER A 151 -9.13 -2.49 -27.29
C SER A 151 -8.22 -1.37 -26.76
N PHE A 152 -7.18 -1.77 -26.05
CA PHE A 152 -6.08 -0.91 -25.61
C PHE A 152 -4.89 -1.12 -26.55
N ILE A 153 -4.42 -0.07 -27.16
CA ILE A 153 -3.28 -0.07 -28.06
C ILE A 153 -2.08 0.53 -27.33
N LEU A 154 -1.00 -0.23 -27.22
CA LEU A 154 0.21 0.17 -26.51
C LEU A 154 1.27 0.70 -27.51
N LYS A 155 2.16 1.57 -27.00
CA LYS A 155 3.32 2.11 -27.74
C LYS A 155 4.45 1.09 -27.83
N ARG A 156 4.57 0.22 -26.81
CA ARG A 156 5.54 -0.86 -26.69
C ARG A 156 4.96 -1.99 -25.85
N THR A 157 5.57 -3.16 -25.92
CA THR A 157 5.20 -4.31 -25.07
C THR A 157 5.25 -3.91 -23.59
N SER A 158 4.19 -4.24 -22.84
CA SER A 158 4.04 -3.93 -21.44
C SER A 158 3.40 -5.13 -20.72
N PRO A 159 4.19 -6.15 -20.33
CA PRO A 159 3.66 -7.37 -19.73
C PRO A 159 2.90 -7.13 -18.42
N GLN A 160 3.24 -6.06 -17.70
CA GLN A 160 2.57 -5.65 -16.46
C GLN A 160 1.20 -4.99 -16.68
N PHE A 161 0.78 -4.73 -17.92
CA PHE A 161 -0.41 -3.95 -18.23
C PHE A 161 -1.69 -4.53 -17.60
N LEU A 162 -1.87 -5.87 -17.61
CA LEU A 162 -3.01 -6.54 -16.98
C LEU A 162 -3.00 -6.34 -15.44
N TYR A 163 -1.85 -6.44 -14.82
CA TYR A 163 -1.70 -6.23 -13.37
C TYR A 163 -1.99 -4.78 -12.97
N THR A 164 -1.59 -3.82 -13.80
CA THR A 164 -1.93 -2.39 -13.61
C THR A 164 -3.44 -2.17 -13.70
N LEU A 165 -4.13 -2.82 -14.65
CA LEU A 165 -5.59 -2.76 -14.78
C LEU A 165 -6.33 -3.39 -13.60
N ALA A 166 -5.75 -4.38 -12.92
CA ALA A 166 -6.33 -5.02 -11.73
C ALA A 166 -6.22 -4.17 -10.47
N GLY A 167 -5.27 -3.23 -10.44
CA GLY A 167 -5.07 -2.29 -9.34
C GLY A 167 -6.15 -1.21 -9.25
N ASN A 168 -6.03 -0.33 -8.26
CA ASN A 168 -7.00 0.77 -8.06
C ASN A 168 -7.13 1.70 -9.27
N TYR A 169 -6.05 1.86 -10.03
CA TYR A 169 -5.98 2.74 -11.20
C TYR A 169 -6.88 2.30 -12.37
N GLY A 170 -7.24 1.01 -12.43
CA GLY A 170 -8.13 0.43 -13.46
C GLY A 170 -9.62 0.63 -13.21
N GLY A 171 -10.03 1.38 -12.19
CA GLY A 171 -11.42 1.61 -11.82
C GLY A 171 -12.22 2.38 -12.88
N ILE A 172 -13.30 1.79 -13.39
CA ILE A 172 -14.12 2.38 -14.47
C ILE A 172 -15.05 3.45 -13.93
N VAL A 173 -14.90 4.68 -14.44
CA VAL A 173 -15.63 5.88 -14.03
C VAL A 173 -16.85 6.11 -14.92
N ASN A 174 -17.99 6.46 -14.32
CA ASN A 174 -19.22 6.82 -15.04
C ASN A 174 -19.00 8.08 -15.90
N PRO A 175 -19.21 8.03 -17.21
CA PRO A 175 -19.04 9.19 -18.10
C PRO A 175 -19.90 10.41 -17.72
N LYS A 176 -20.99 10.23 -16.95
CA LYS A 176 -21.81 11.34 -16.44
C LYS A 176 -21.01 12.33 -15.59
N VAL A 177 -19.87 11.92 -15.04
CA VAL A 177 -18.95 12.82 -14.31
C VAL A 177 -18.52 14.02 -15.19
N ALA A 178 -18.49 13.87 -16.51
CA ALA A 178 -18.22 15.00 -17.41
C ALA A 178 -19.21 16.17 -17.23
N SER A 179 -20.49 15.88 -16.91
CA SER A 179 -21.50 16.92 -16.63
C SER A 179 -21.32 17.62 -15.28
N LYS A 180 -20.39 17.14 -14.44
CA LYS A 180 -20.01 17.74 -13.16
C LYS A 180 -18.71 18.53 -13.22
N ALA A 181 -18.12 18.66 -14.42
CA ALA A 181 -16.89 19.39 -14.59
C ALA A 181 -17.07 20.89 -14.28
N VAL A 182 -16.12 21.45 -13.53
CA VAL A 182 -16.04 22.86 -13.19
C VAL A 182 -14.81 23.44 -13.88
N LYS A 183 -14.97 24.50 -14.67
CA LYS A 183 -13.86 25.15 -15.40
C LYS A 183 -12.98 24.18 -16.21
N GLY A 184 -13.58 23.13 -16.78
CA GLY A 184 -12.87 22.16 -17.61
C GLY A 184 -12.07 21.10 -16.84
N ASP A 185 -12.26 20.96 -15.52
CA ASP A 185 -11.52 20.03 -14.66
C ASP A 185 -11.88 18.54 -14.88
N MET A 186 -12.70 18.23 -15.87
CA MET A 186 -13.16 16.87 -16.17
C MET A 186 -13.81 16.15 -14.98
N GLY A 187 -14.44 16.91 -14.06
CA GLY A 187 -15.13 16.40 -12.88
C GLY A 187 -14.20 16.02 -11.72
N GLN A 188 -12.94 16.47 -11.72
CA GLN A 188 -12.01 16.23 -10.62
C GLN A 188 -12.53 16.80 -9.28
N SER A 189 -13.05 18.03 -9.29
CA SER A 189 -13.63 18.68 -8.09
C SER A 189 -14.80 17.88 -7.52
N TYR A 190 -15.62 17.27 -8.38
CA TYR A 190 -16.72 16.40 -7.95
C TYR A 190 -16.20 15.09 -7.35
N LEU A 191 -15.28 14.40 -8.04
CA LEU A 191 -14.72 13.13 -7.58
C LEU A 191 -13.74 13.28 -6.41
N ALA A 192 -13.35 14.51 -6.05
CA ALA A 192 -12.53 14.75 -4.86
C ALA A 192 -13.15 14.17 -3.59
N ASN A 193 -14.49 14.16 -3.49
CA ASN A 193 -15.23 13.69 -2.32
C ASN A 193 -16.50 12.88 -2.65
N HIS A 194 -16.66 12.44 -3.91
CA HIS A 194 -17.75 11.56 -4.36
C HIS A 194 -17.18 10.35 -5.11
N THR A 195 -18.01 9.32 -5.24
CA THR A 195 -17.71 8.16 -6.09
C THR A 195 -18.72 8.06 -7.23
N ALA A 196 -18.28 7.57 -8.38
CA ALA A 196 -19.12 7.40 -9.57
C ALA A 196 -18.73 6.13 -10.32
N GLY A 197 -18.73 5.00 -9.62
CA GLY A 197 -18.39 3.70 -10.17
C GLY A 197 -19.55 2.73 -10.19
N SER A 198 -19.26 1.48 -10.55
CA SER A 198 -20.18 0.35 -10.61
C SER A 198 -19.89 -0.73 -9.53
N GLY A 199 -19.03 -0.43 -8.55
CA GLY A 199 -18.62 -1.35 -7.51
C GLY A 199 -19.74 -1.74 -6.56
N ALA A 200 -19.43 -2.65 -5.63
CA ALA A 200 -20.39 -3.20 -4.67
C ALA A 200 -20.92 -2.16 -3.67
N PHE A 201 -20.23 -1.06 -3.49
CA PHE A 201 -20.57 0.03 -2.57
C PHE A 201 -20.53 1.39 -3.25
N VAL A 202 -21.16 2.37 -2.59
CA VAL A 202 -21.19 3.79 -2.99
C VAL A 202 -20.88 4.63 -1.76
N LEU A 203 -20.02 5.62 -1.90
CA LEU A 203 -19.83 6.64 -0.85
C LEU A 203 -21.08 7.51 -0.78
N THR A 204 -21.74 7.52 0.36
CA THR A 204 -22.96 8.30 0.60
C THR A 204 -22.74 9.50 1.50
N GLU A 205 -21.70 9.46 2.32
CA GLU A 205 -21.40 10.53 3.27
C GLU A 205 -19.92 10.57 3.58
N TRP A 206 -19.33 11.75 3.61
CA TRP A 206 -18.01 12.02 4.14
C TRP A 206 -18.08 13.23 5.06
N LYS A 207 -18.04 12.98 6.35
CA LYS A 207 -17.95 14.01 7.36
C LYS A 207 -16.48 14.18 7.77
N LYS A 208 -15.85 15.19 7.22
CA LYS A 208 -14.40 15.46 7.39
C LYS A 208 -13.99 15.41 8.87
N GLY A 209 -12.89 14.73 9.15
CA GLY A 209 -12.35 14.52 10.50
C GLY A 209 -13.16 13.59 11.39
N GLN A 210 -14.27 13.01 10.92
CA GLN A 210 -15.12 12.15 11.73
C GLN A 210 -15.31 10.76 11.11
N TYR A 211 -15.88 10.66 9.92
CA TYR A 211 -16.08 9.37 9.24
C TYR A 211 -16.41 9.50 7.76
N LEU A 212 -16.22 8.38 7.05
CA LEU A 212 -16.76 8.11 5.72
C LEU A 212 -17.76 6.95 5.82
N LYS A 213 -18.86 7.03 5.06
CA LYS A 213 -19.90 6.00 5.05
C LYS A 213 -20.16 5.50 3.64
N LEU A 214 -19.94 4.21 3.46
CA LEU A 214 -20.34 3.50 2.25
C LEU A 214 -21.68 2.82 2.49
N ARG A 215 -22.52 2.76 1.45
CA ARG A 215 -23.71 1.92 1.39
C ARG A 215 -23.62 0.96 0.22
N LYS A 216 -24.28 -0.17 0.37
CA LYS A 216 -24.45 -1.17 -0.67
C LYS A 216 -25.03 -0.54 -1.94
N ASN A 217 -24.40 -0.79 -3.09
CA ASN A 217 -24.90 -0.35 -4.39
C ASN A 217 -26.09 -1.24 -4.82
N PRO A 218 -27.29 -0.68 -5.01
CA PRO A 218 -28.47 -1.45 -5.41
C PRO A 218 -28.37 -2.06 -6.81
N TYR A 219 -27.53 -1.46 -7.67
CA TYR A 219 -27.34 -1.87 -9.07
C TYR A 219 -26.16 -2.81 -9.28
N TYR A 220 -25.43 -3.18 -8.22
CA TYR A 220 -24.29 -4.09 -8.33
C TYR A 220 -24.72 -5.47 -8.80
N ALA A 221 -24.17 -5.94 -9.93
CA ALA A 221 -24.55 -7.20 -10.56
C ALA A 221 -23.82 -8.43 -9.99
N GLY A 222 -22.74 -8.22 -9.22
CA GLY A 222 -21.96 -9.30 -8.62
C GLY A 222 -22.57 -9.89 -7.36
N GLN A 223 -21.79 -10.65 -6.60
CA GLN A 223 -22.19 -11.21 -5.31
C GLN A 223 -22.68 -10.09 -4.37
N LYS A 224 -23.93 -10.21 -3.90
CA LYS A 224 -24.51 -9.19 -3.02
C LYS A 224 -23.79 -9.17 -1.66
N PRO A 225 -23.22 -8.02 -1.23
CA PRO A 225 -22.55 -7.92 0.05
C PRO A 225 -23.48 -8.22 1.23
N TYR A 226 -22.93 -8.83 2.27
CA TYR A 226 -23.60 -8.99 3.56
C TYR A 226 -23.85 -7.64 4.23
N PHE A 227 -22.82 -6.79 4.26
CA PHE A 227 -22.91 -5.47 4.89
C PHE A 227 -23.78 -4.51 4.05
N THR A 228 -24.77 -3.91 4.70
CA THR A 228 -25.60 -2.85 4.10
C THR A 228 -24.92 -1.48 4.18
N SER A 229 -24.00 -1.30 5.15
CA SER A 229 -23.15 -0.13 5.27
C SER A 229 -21.77 -0.48 5.81
N VAL A 230 -20.78 0.33 5.44
CA VAL A 230 -19.42 0.30 5.99
C VAL A 230 -19.08 1.72 6.44
N ILE A 231 -18.63 1.86 7.69
CA ILE A 231 -18.29 3.14 8.29
C ILE A 231 -16.79 3.13 8.58
N PHE A 232 -16.05 4.00 7.94
CA PHE A 232 -14.66 4.28 8.24
C PHE A 232 -14.60 5.45 9.21
N LYS A 233 -14.39 5.18 10.49
CA LYS A 233 -14.39 6.15 11.59
C LYS A 233 -12.97 6.68 11.80
N ILE A 234 -12.81 8.00 11.93
CA ILE A 234 -11.52 8.60 12.22
C ILE A 234 -11.28 8.55 13.72
N VAL A 235 -10.28 7.79 14.16
CA VAL A 235 -9.87 7.62 15.55
C VAL A 235 -8.34 7.68 15.58
N GLY A 236 -7.77 8.87 15.78
CA GLY A 236 -6.31 9.09 15.69
C GLY A 236 -5.51 8.41 16.82
N ASP A 237 -6.11 8.24 18.00
CA ASP A 237 -5.44 7.69 19.17
C ASP A 237 -5.50 6.15 19.19
N ALA A 238 -4.34 5.50 19.24
CA ALA A 238 -4.21 4.04 19.23
C ALA A 238 -4.85 3.36 20.45
N SER A 239 -4.77 3.98 21.63
CA SER A 239 -5.36 3.44 22.87
C SER A 239 -6.87 3.47 22.80
N SER A 240 -7.45 4.52 22.21
CA SER A 240 -8.88 4.63 21.92
C SER A 240 -9.33 3.57 20.93
N GLN A 241 -8.59 3.31 19.84
CA GLN A 241 -8.89 2.23 18.90
C GLN A 241 -8.86 0.87 19.61
N ARG A 242 -7.83 0.59 20.41
CA ARG A 242 -7.70 -0.64 21.18
C ARG A 242 -8.88 -0.86 22.13
N LEU A 243 -9.29 0.17 22.86
CA LEU A 243 -10.42 0.09 23.80
C LEU A 243 -11.74 -0.15 23.06
N GLN A 244 -12.01 0.57 21.99
CA GLN A 244 -13.22 0.42 21.16
C GLN A 244 -13.29 -0.97 20.52
N LEU A 245 -12.13 -1.50 20.03
CA LEU A 245 -12.05 -2.86 19.48
C LEU A 245 -12.38 -3.92 20.54
N ALA A 246 -11.82 -3.77 21.76
CA ALA A 246 -12.06 -4.68 22.88
C ALA A 246 -13.55 -4.71 23.28
N LYS A 247 -14.22 -3.54 23.29
CA LYS A 247 -15.64 -3.40 23.60
C LYS A 247 -16.56 -3.79 22.44
N GLY A 248 -16.05 -3.97 21.22
CA GLY A 248 -16.85 -4.25 20.02
C GLY A 248 -17.58 -3.02 19.46
N GLU A 249 -17.15 -1.80 19.83
CA GLU A 249 -17.64 -0.54 19.26
C GLU A 249 -17.10 -0.29 17.83
N ILE A 250 -15.98 -0.93 17.49
CA ILE A 250 -15.42 -1.04 16.15
C ILE A 250 -15.10 -2.50 15.86
N ASP A 251 -15.07 -2.85 14.58
CA ASP A 251 -14.83 -4.21 14.10
C ASP A 251 -13.36 -4.43 13.70
N ILE A 252 -12.72 -3.40 13.16
CA ILE A 252 -11.34 -3.41 12.66
C ILE A 252 -10.64 -2.15 13.16
N ALA A 253 -9.37 -2.27 13.56
CA ALA A 253 -8.53 -1.16 14.01
C ALA A 253 -7.23 -1.11 13.19
N GLU A 254 -7.02 -0.04 12.41
CA GLU A 254 -5.84 0.11 11.54
C GLU A 254 -4.65 0.80 12.22
N GLY A 255 -4.86 1.48 13.34
CA GLY A 255 -3.86 2.38 13.95
C GLY A 255 -3.17 1.84 15.19
N ILE A 256 -3.24 0.54 15.48
CA ILE A 256 -2.57 -0.05 16.64
C ILE A 256 -1.10 -0.34 16.29
N PRO A 257 -0.13 0.20 17.05
CA PRO A 257 1.30 -0.05 16.82
C PRO A 257 1.67 -1.53 16.88
N THR A 258 2.65 -1.93 16.06
CA THR A 258 3.07 -3.33 15.88
C THR A 258 3.50 -4.00 17.18
N ASP A 259 4.21 -3.29 18.06
CA ASP A 259 4.68 -3.77 19.37
C ASP A 259 3.53 -4.09 20.35
N GLN A 260 2.35 -3.51 20.15
CA GLN A 260 1.17 -3.76 20.96
C GLN A 260 0.32 -4.96 20.46
N LEU A 261 0.50 -5.40 19.22
CA LEU A 261 -0.38 -6.38 18.58
C LEU A 261 -0.38 -7.75 19.25
N ALA A 262 0.77 -8.18 19.79
CA ALA A 262 0.85 -9.41 20.57
C ALA A 262 -0.07 -9.38 21.81
N SER A 263 -0.21 -8.23 22.48
CA SER A 263 -1.10 -8.07 23.62
C SER A 263 -2.56 -7.90 23.19
N VAL A 264 -2.82 -7.22 22.08
CA VAL A 264 -4.15 -7.03 21.51
C VAL A 264 -4.76 -8.37 21.09
N GLY A 265 -3.98 -9.26 20.49
CA GLY A 265 -4.42 -10.60 20.09
C GLY A 265 -4.85 -11.50 21.26
N LYS A 266 -4.44 -11.18 22.52
CA LYS A 266 -4.90 -11.87 23.74
C LYS A 266 -6.27 -11.36 24.24
N THR A 267 -6.81 -10.30 23.66
CA THR A 267 -8.11 -9.74 24.05
C THR A 267 -9.24 -10.67 23.59
N LYS A 268 -10.14 -11.03 24.50
CA LYS A 268 -11.29 -11.90 24.19
C LYS A 268 -12.11 -11.37 23.01
N GLY A 269 -12.32 -12.22 22.00
CA GLY A 269 -13.09 -11.86 20.81
C GLY A 269 -12.36 -10.96 19.81
N VAL A 270 -11.02 -10.86 19.91
CA VAL A 270 -10.15 -10.19 18.95
C VAL A 270 -9.19 -11.21 18.33
N VAL A 271 -8.89 -11.06 17.07
CA VAL A 271 -7.84 -11.78 16.33
C VAL A 271 -6.95 -10.76 15.63
N VAL A 272 -5.69 -11.10 15.43
CA VAL A 272 -4.78 -10.32 14.60
C VAL A 272 -4.49 -11.13 13.35
N VAL A 273 -4.92 -10.62 12.19
CA VAL A 273 -4.47 -11.17 10.90
C VAL A 273 -2.98 -10.93 10.79
N ASN A 274 -2.24 -11.94 10.41
CA ASN A 274 -0.79 -11.89 10.24
C ASN A 274 -0.44 -12.66 8.96
N GLN A 275 -0.12 -11.94 7.91
CA GLN A 275 0.17 -12.48 6.57
C GLN A 275 1.39 -11.76 5.98
N PRO A 276 2.24 -12.43 5.17
CA PRO A 276 3.32 -11.76 4.46
C PRO A 276 2.76 -10.68 3.51
N SER A 277 3.24 -9.44 3.62
CA SER A 277 2.94 -8.38 2.65
C SER A 277 3.98 -8.38 1.52
N LEU A 278 3.85 -7.50 0.52
CA LEU A 278 4.92 -7.29 -0.47
C LEU A 278 5.82 -6.10 -0.11
N THR A 279 5.67 -5.57 1.11
CA THR A 279 6.52 -4.47 1.61
C THR A 279 7.82 -5.04 2.15
N VAL A 280 8.93 -4.54 1.61
CA VAL A 280 10.28 -4.99 1.95
C VAL A 280 11.14 -3.83 2.44
N ASP A 281 11.93 -4.09 3.47
CA ASP A 281 12.97 -3.20 3.96
C ASP A 281 14.35 -3.75 3.57
N TYR A 282 15.22 -2.88 3.09
CA TYR A 282 16.53 -3.25 2.55
C TYR A 282 17.55 -2.13 2.71
N LEU A 283 18.81 -2.49 2.58
CA LEU A 283 19.93 -1.58 2.62
C LEU A 283 20.43 -1.34 1.19
N TYR A 284 20.33 -0.10 0.69
CA TYR A 284 21.05 0.30 -0.49
C TYR A 284 22.56 0.27 -0.21
N ILE A 285 23.30 -0.41 -1.05
CA ILE A 285 24.76 -0.37 -1.09
C ILE A 285 25.11 0.35 -2.40
N ASN A 286 25.81 1.46 -2.33
CA ASN A 286 26.19 2.19 -3.53
C ASN A 286 27.36 1.48 -4.22
N ASN A 287 27.08 0.82 -5.33
CA ASN A 287 28.04 -0.09 -5.97
C ASN A 287 29.17 0.65 -6.72
N THR A 288 28.96 1.90 -7.15
CA THR A 288 29.91 2.58 -8.04
C THR A 288 30.21 4.03 -7.72
N LYS A 289 29.30 4.77 -7.09
CA LYS A 289 29.45 6.21 -6.83
C LYS A 289 29.77 6.57 -5.37
N GLY A 290 29.62 5.63 -4.44
CA GLY A 290 29.95 5.80 -3.04
C GLY A 290 31.42 5.51 -2.74
N ASN A 291 31.71 5.08 -1.51
CA ASN A 291 33.04 4.67 -1.11
C ASN A 291 33.61 3.62 -2.09
N PRO A 292 34.83 3.82 -2.65
CA PRO A 292 35.39 2.89 -3.66
C PRO A 292 35.49 1.44 -3.21
N ALA A 293 35.60 1.17 -1.91
CA ALA A 293 35.60 -0.20 -1.39
C ALA A 293 34.29 -0.95 -1.69
N LEU A 294 33.16 -0.25 -1.78
CA LEU A 294 31.84 -0.83 -2.06
C LEU A 294 31.70 -1.37 -3.50
N SER A 295 32.61 -1.00 -4.41
CA SER A 295 32.66 -1.58 -5.75
C SER A 295 33.11 -3.05 -5.74
N LYS A 296 33.82 -3.47 -4.67
CA LYS A 296 34.28 -4.84 -4.50
C LYS A 296 33.14 -5.74 -4.00
N LYS A 297 32.88 -6.85 -4.70
CA LYS A 297 31.87 -7.85 -4.35
C LYS A 297 32.04 -8.35 -2.92
N GLU A 298 33.28 -8.69 -2.54
CA GLU A 298 33.63 -9.24 -1.25
C GLU A 298 33.26 -8.28 -0.10
N VAL A 299 33.40 -6.97 -0.31
CA VAL A 299 33.03 -5.94 0.68
C VAL A 299 31.50 -5.89 0.84
N ARG A 300 30.75 -5.93 -0.24
CA ARG A 300 29.28 -5.97 -0.17
C ARG A 300 28.76 -7.26 0.46
N GLN A 301 29.39 -8.40 0.15
CA GLN A 301 29.11 -9.66 0.83
C GLN A 301 29.44 -9.60 2.32
N ALA A 302 30.57 -8.97 2.69
CA ALA A 302 30.94 -8.79 4.10
C ALA A 302 29.90 -7.96 4.86
N ILE A 303 29.37 -6.90 4.26
CA ILE A 303 28.26 -6.10 4.81
C ILE A 303 27.04 -6.99 5.03
N SER A 304 26.64 -7.79 4.02
CA SER A 304 25.49 -8.68 4.10
C SER A 304 25.66 -9.77 5.18
N TYR A 305 26.85 -10.36 5.34
CA TYR A 305 27.13 -11.30 6.43
C TYR A 305 27.20 -10.65 7.81
N ALA A 306 27.48 -9.35 7.88
CA ALA A 306 27.54 -8.63 9.15
C ALA A 306 26.18 -8.19 9.68
N LEU A 307 25.10 -8.24 8.90
CA LEU A 307 23.76 -7.87 9.36
C LEU A 307 23.19 -8.93 10.32
N ASP A 308 22.71 -8.51 11.48
CA ASP A 308 21.91 -9.34 12.39
C ASP A 308 20.44 -9.32 11.97
N TYR A 309 20.08 -10.19 11.06
CA TYR A 309 18.74 -10.26 10.48
C TYR A 309 17.65 -10.51 11.53
N LYS A 310 17.93 -11.37 12.51
CA LYS A 310 16.98 -11.64 13.60
C LYS A 310 16.81 -10.41 14.49
N GLY A 311 17.90 -9.78 14.90
CA GLY A 311 17.86 -8.58 15.72
C GLY A 311 17.14 -7.43 15.01
N LEU A 312 17.37 -7.24 13.70
CA LEU A 312 16.64 -6.25 12.89
C LEU A 312 15.14 -6.51 12.91
N ILE A 313 14.69 -7.73 12.68
CA ILE A 313 13.27 -8.11 12.70
C ILE A 313 12.66 -7.93 14.09
N ASP A 314 13.32 -8.41 15.14
CA ASP A 314 12.79 -8.35 16.51
C ASP A 314 12.61 -6.90 16.98
N VAL A 315 13.62 -6.05 16.75
CA VAL A 315 13.60 -4.67 17.25
C VAL A 315 12.70 -3.75 16.42
N THR A 316 12.69 -3.91 15.09
CA THR A 316 11.97 -2.97 14.21
C THR A 316 10.55 -3.42 13.91
N GLN A 317 10.26 -4.73 13.93
CA GLN A 317 8.98 -5.32 13.57
C GLN A 317 8.36 -6.19 14.67
N ALA A 318 8.92 -6.18 15.90
CA ALA A 318 8.45 -7.01 17.02
C ALA A 318 8.31 -8.51 16.65
N GLY A 319 9.15 -9.02 15.76
CA GLY A 319 9.12 -10.38 15.24
C GLY A 319 8.13 -10.61 14.08
N PHE A 320 7.37 -9.60 13.66
CA PHE A 320 6.37 -9.72 12.59
C PHE A 320 6.94 -9.38 11.21
N ALA A 321 8.01 -10.08 10.83
CA ALA A 321 8.61 -10.01 9.51
C ALA A 321 9.35 -11.31 9.18
N THR A 322 9.69 -11.48 7.91
CA THR A 322 10.45 -12.64 7.42
C THR A 322 11.73 -12.15 6.76
N GLN A 323 12.87 -12.76 7.10
CA GLN A 323 14.14 -12.45 6.42
C GLN A 323 14.02 -12.72 4.92
N MET A 324 14.51 -11.78 4.11
CA MET A 324 14.56 -11.96 2.66
C MET A 324 15.72 -12.85 2.23
N ARG A 325 15.53 -13.57 1.09
CA ARG A 325 16.62 -14.29 0.42
C ARG A 325 17.24 -13.46 -0.70
N GLY A 326 16.44 -12.64 -1.35
CA GLY A 326 16.83 -11.84 -2.50
C GLY A 326 15.79 -10.74 -2.74
N PRO A 327 15.80 -10.10 -3.91
CA PRO A 327 14.98 -8.92 -4.19
C PRO A 327 13.47 -9.20 -4.21
N ILE A 328 13.03 -10.36 -4.69
CA ILE A 328 11.61 -10.68 -4.87
C ILE A 328 11.03 -11.30 -3.60
N PRO A 329 10.00 -10.69 -2.97
CA PRO A 329 9.41 -11.18 -1.72
C PRO A 329 8.54 -12.43 -1.92
N VAL A 330 8.24 -13.11 -0.81
CA VAL A 330 7.23 -14.19 -0.76
C VAL A 330 5.87 -13.62 -1.16
N GLY A 331 5.09 -14.35 -1.97
CA GLY A 331 3.80 -13.89 -2.48
C GLY A 331 3.85 -13.20 -3.85
N MET A 332 5.06 -12.87 -4.34
CA MET A 332 5.25 -12.40 -5.71
C MET A 332 5.72 -13.55 -6.59
N TRP A 333 5.08 -13.72 -7.76
CA TRP A 333 5.55 -14.68 -8.76
C TRP A 333 6.96 -14.33 -9.26
N GLY A 334 7.67 -15.28 -9.87
CA GLY A 334 9.05 -15.06 -10.33
C GLY A 334 10.10 -15.11 -9.22
N ARG A 335 9.70 -15.31 -7.94
CA ARG A 335 10.62 -15.50 -6.82
C ARG A 335 11.36 -16.84 -6.95
N ASP A 336 12.68 -16.82 -6.72
CA ASP A 336 13.46 -18.05 -6.50
C ASP A 336 13.45 -18.43 -5.01
N PRO A 337 12.75 -19.51 -4.60
CA PRO A 337 12.75 -19.94 -3.21
C PRO A 337 14.09 -20.53 -2.74
N ASN A 338 14.99 -20.86 -3.69
CA ASN A 338 16.26 -21.52 -3.45
C ASN A 338 17.46 -20.60 -3.63
N VAL A 339 17.25 -19.31 -3.99
CA VAL A 339 18.38 -18.37 -4.07
C VAL A 339 19.08 -18.30 -2.71
N PHE A 340 20.38 -18.09 -2.75
CA PHE A 340 21.20 -18.01 -1.54
C PHE A 340 20.61 -17.00 -0.53
N GLN A 341 20.62 -17.35 0.76
CA GLN A 341 20.20 -16.47 1.84
C GLN A 341 21.39 -16.19 2.74
N TYR A 342 21.74 -14.92 2.87
CA TYR A 342 22.76 -14.50 3.81
C TYR A 342 22.34 -14.79 5.24
N THR A 343 23.31 -15.16 6.06
CA THR A 343 23.13 -15.36 7.51
C THR A 343 24.15 -14.50 8.24
N THR A 344 23.87 -14.14 9.47
CA THR A 344 24.80 -13.39 10.31
C THR A 344 26.05 -14.22 10.60
N ASP A 345 27.20 -13.78 10.09
CA ASP A 345 28.51 -14.40 10.29
C ASP A 345 29.62 -13.35 10.28
N TYR A 346 29.96 -12.83 11.45
CA TYR A 346 31.00 -11.80 11.59
C TYR A 346 32.41 -12.31 11.24
N ALA A 347 32.68 -13.62 11.45
CA ALA A 347 33.98 -14.19 11.08
C ALA A 347 34.15 -14.23 9.57
N LYS A 348 33.10 -14.66 8.86
CA LYS A 348 33.08 -14.65 7.40
C LYS A 348 33.19 -13.23 6.85
N ALA A 349 32.47 -12.27 7.44
CA ALA A 349 32.55 -10.86 7.06
C ALA A 349 33.99 -10.33 7.18
N LYS A 350 34.68 -10.57 8.29
CA LYS A 350 36.10 -10.19 8.47
C LYS A 350 37.02 -10.85 7.45
N SER A 351 36.83 -12.15 7.19
CA SER A 351 37.60 -12.88 6.18
C SER A 351 37.44 -12.28 4.77
N LEU A 352 36.23 -11.91 4.39
CA LEU A 352 35.94 -11.28 3.09
C LEU A 352 36.57 -9.90 2.97
N LEU A 353 36.55 -9.08 4.02
CA LEU A 353 37.24 -7.78 4.02
C LEU A 353 38.77 -7.96 3.86
N ALA A 354 39.35 -8.92 4.58
CA ALA A 354 40.77 -9.22 4.47
C ALA A 354 41.14 -9.71 3.05
N SER A 355 40.36 -10.61 2.46
CA SER A 355 40.58 -11.10 1.10
C SER A 355 40.43 -10.00 0.04
N ALA A 356 39.58 -9.02 0.29
CA ALA A 356 39.44 -7.82 -0.55
C ALA A 356 40.57 -6.79 -0.36
N GLY A 357 41.50 -7.03 0.58
CA GLY A 357 42.55 -6.08 0.94
C GLY A 357 42.00 -4.78 1.55
N VAL A 358 40.90 -4.87 2.28
CA VAL A 358 40.23 -3.72 2.91
C VAL A 358 40.38 -3.80 4.43
N SER A 359 41.02 -2.77 5.00
CA SER A 359 41.15 -2.57 6.44
C SER A 359 40.66 -1.18 6.82
N ASN A 360 40.18 -1.02 8.07
CA ASN A 360 39.71 0.26 8.61
C ASN A 360 38.66 0.95 7.74
N LEU A 361 37.74 0.18 7.15
CA LEU A 361 36.65 0.72 6.33
C LEU A 361 35.75 1.63 7.16
N SER A 362 35.59 2.87 6.69
CA SER A 362 34.64 3.85 7.26
C SER A 362 33.69 4.30 6.17
N ILE A 363 32.39 4.13 6.41
CA ILE A 363 31.30 4.42 5.46
C ILE A 363 30.16 5.14 6.15
N ASP A 364 29.40 5.90 5.36
CA ASP A 364 28.25 6.66 5.83
C ASP A 364 26.94 5.86 5.60
N LEU A 365 26.05 5.86 6.60
CA LEU A 365 24.69 5.32 6.48
C LEU A 365 23.68 6.47 6.50
N LEU A 366 23.08 6.74 5.34
CA LEU A 366 22.05 7.76 5.14
C LEU A 366 20.68 7.22 5.54
N TYR A 367 19.93 7.98 6.35
CA TYR A 367 18.53 7.68 6.68
C TYR A 367 17.76 8.96 7.03
N SER A 368 16.43 8.87 7.08
CA SER A 368 15.56 9.99 7.46
C SER A 368 14.56 9.59 8.54
N SER A 369 13.92 10.58 9.18
CA SER A 369 12.87 10.36 10.18
C SER A 369 11.52 9.96 9.59
N ARG A 370 11.41 9.78 8.26
CA ARG A 370 10.14 9.43 7.58
C ARG A 370 9.52 8.14 8.09
N LYS A 371 10.34 7.14 8.44
CA LYS A 371 9.88 5.88 9.01
C LYS A 371 10.31 5.79 10.48
N PRO A 372 9.37 5.58 11.41
CA PRO A 372 9.67 5.58 12.84
C PRO A 372 10.76 4.58 13.25
N TRP A 373 10.85 3.43 12.57
CA TRP A 373 11.81 2.36 12.89
C TRP A 373 13.21 2.58 12.32
N TRP A 374 13.40 3.49 11.35
CA TRP A 374 14.71 3.66 10.71
C TRP A 374 15.83 4.12 11.64
N ALA A 375 15.52 4.87 12.68
CA ALA A 375 16.54 5.27 13.68
C ALA A 375 17.11 4.05 14.42
N SER A 376 16.23 3.17 14.92
CA SER A 376 16.66 1.92 15.57
C SER A 376 17.36 0.97 14.61
N GLU A 377 16.90 0.88 13.38
CA GLU A 377 17.51 0.08 12.32
C GLU A 377 18.93 0.56 12.00
N ALA A 378 19.13 1.86 11.86
CA ALA A 378 20.45 2.45 11.61
C ALA A 378 21.44 2.19 12.73
N LEU A 379 21.01 2.29 14.00
CA LEU A 379 21.82 1.98 15.16
C LEU A 379 22.21 0.49 15.22
N LEU A 380 21.28 -0.41 14.91
CA LEU A 380 21.57 -1.85 14.86
C LEU A 380 22.56 -2.17 13.73
N ILE A 381 22.39 -1.60 12.55
CA ILE A 381 23.33 -1.81 11.43
C ILE A 381 24.72 -1.26 11.79
N GLN A 382 24.81 -0.10 12.44
CA GLN A 382 26.07 0.45 12.92
C GLN A 382 26.79 -0.50 13.88
N ASP A 383 26.09 -1.03 14.89
CA ASP A 383 26.63 -2.00 15.85
C ASP A 383 27.05 -3.30 15.17
N ASN A 384 26.20 -3.81 14.26
CA ASN A 384 26.46 -5.05 13.54
C ASN A 384 27.71 -4.95 12.65
N LEU A 385 27.85 -3.89 11.88
CA LEU A 385 29.00 -3.68 11.02
C LEU A 385 30.28 -3.42 11.82
N ALA A 386 30.18 -2.78 12.98
CA ALA A 386 31.32 -2.59 13.88
C ALA A 386 31.91 -3.91 14.37
N LYS A 387 31.06 -4.94 14.62
CA LYS A 387 31.51 -6.30 14.98
C LYS A 387 32.32 -6.96 13.87
N ALA A 388 32.10 -6.58 12.62
CA ALA A 388 32.89 -7.02 11.46
C ALA A 388 34.12 -6.14 11.21
N GLY A 389 34.33 -5.06 11.96
CA GLY A 389 35.45 -4.12 11.79
C GLY A 389 35.16 -2.98 10.80
N ILE A 390 33.91 -2.72 10.47
CA ILE A 390 33.47 -1.62 9.61
C ILE A 390 32.94 -0.48 10.49
N LYS A 391 33.52 0.70 10.38
CA LYS A 391 33.02 1.91 11.04
C LYS A 391 31.89 2.51 10.21
N VAL A 392 30.70 2.71 10.81
CA VAL A 392 29.55 3.35 10.17
C VAL A 392 29.28 4.70 10.83
N ASN A 393 29.20 5.76 10.01
CA ASN A 393 28.81 7.08 10.47
C ASN A 393 27.34 7.31 10.11
N LEU A 394 26.49 7.53 11.09
CA LEU A 394 25.06 7.75 10.88
C LEU A 394 24.79 9.16 10.34
N LYS A 395 24.04 9.26 9.26
CA LYS A 395 23.65 10.51 8.57
C LYS A 395 22.14 10.66 8.55
N LEU A 396 21.58 11.17 9.64
CA LEU A 396 20.17 11.57 9.67
C LEU A 396 19.98 12.82 8.81
N THR A 397 19.08 12.76 7.84
CA THR A 397 18.86 13.82 6.86
C THR A 397 17.37 14.01 6.62
N ASP A 398 16.93 15.22 6.25
CA ASP A 398 15.57 15.44 5.76
C ASP A 398 15.24 14.52 4.56
N TYR A 399 14.01 14.06 4.47
CA TYR A 399 13.61 13.09 3.46
C TYR A 399 13.82 13.58 2.03
N ALA A 400 13.50 14.86 1.74
CA ALA A 400 13.67 15.40 0.39
C ALA A 400 15.15 15.55 0.04
N ALA A 401 15.98 15.97 1.00
CA ALA A 401 17.43 16.04 0.84
C ALA A 401 18.05 14.65 0.67
N ALA A 402 17.62 13.65 1.47
CA ALA A 402 18.06 12.26 1.32
C ALA A 402 17.76 11.72 -0.09
N ARG A 403 16.56 12.00 -0.62
CA ARG A 403 16.20 11.59 -1.99
C ARG A 403 17.10 12.23 -3.05
N GLN A 404 17.45 13.51 -2.90
CA GLN A 404 18.38 14.16 -3.84
C GLN A 404 19.79 13.56 -3.76
N MET A 405 20.26 13.19 -2.56
CA MET A 405 21.54 12.50 -2.39
C MET A 405 21.51 11.13 -3.06
N ILE A 406 20.44 10.35 -2.87
CA ILE A 406 20.25 9.04 -3.51
C ILE A 406 20.21 9.19 -5.04
N ASP A 407 19.51 10.17 -5.57
CA ASP A 407 19.43 10.42 -7.02
C ASP A 407 20.80 10.66 -7.66
N LYS A 408 21.65 11.42 -6.96
CA LYS A 408 23.00 11.75 -7.41
C LYS A 408 24.04 10.67 -7.12
N GLY A 409 23.70 9.66 -6.30
CA GLY A 409 24.64 8.66 -5.78
C GLY A 409 25.60 9.23 -4.72
N ALA A 410 25.22 10.29 -4.03
CA ALA A 410 26.04 10.95 -2.99
C ALA A 410 25.80 10.29 -1.60
N PHE A 411 26.02 8.99 -1.50
CA PHE A 411 25.88 8.20 -0.27
C PHE A 411 26.69 6.90 -0.40
N ASP A 412 27.00 6.26 0.72
CA ASP A 412 27.62 4.92 0.74
C ASP A 412 26.56 3.84 0.96
N LEU A 413 25.87 3.90 2.09
CA LEU A 413 24.72 3.07 2.43
C LEU A 413 23.48 3.95 2.64
N SER A 414 22.28 3.42 2.34
CA SER A 414 21.04 4.09 2.70
C SER A 414 19.95 3.10 3.02
N LEU A 415 19.09 3.41 4.01
CA LEU A 415 17.90 2.63 4.29
C LEU A 415 16.85 2.85 3.20
N GLY A 416 16.18 1.77 2.82
CA GLY A 416 15.12 1.75 1.84
C GLY A 416 13.94 0.88 2.24
N VAL A 417 12.75 1.29 1.82
CA VAL A 417 11.52 0.51 1.91
C VAL A 417 10.79 0.57 0.58
N TRP A 418 10.21 -0.54 0.16
CA TRP A 418 9.52 -0.65 -1.12
C TRP A 418 8.27 -1.50 -1.02
N SER A 419 7.23 -1.09 -1.73
CA SER A 419 6.03 -1.88 -2.05
C SER A 419 5.79 -1.77 -3.55
N PRO A 420 5.42 -2.84 -4.26
CA PRO A 420 5.20 -2.78 -5.69
C PRO A 420 3.91 -2.02 -6.03
N ASP A 421 3.90 -1.29 -7.14
CA ASP A 421 2.71 -0.59 -7.63
C ASP A 421 1.76 -1.53 -8.39
N TYR A 422 2.28 -2.65 -8.89
CA TYR A 422 1.54 -3.73 -9.55
C TYR A 422 2.25 -5.08 -9.36
N ALA A 423 1.51 -6.19 -9.54
CA ALA A 423 1.98 -7.53 -9.24
C ALA A 423 2.91 -8.10 -10.33
N ASP A 424 4.04 -7.45 -10.55
CA ASP A 424 5.04 -7.90 -11.52
C ASP A 424 6.46 -7.84 -10.92
N PRO A 425 7.28 -8.88 -11.09
CA PRO A 425 8.66 -8.91 -10.60
C PRO A 425 9.55 -7.79 -11.15
N SER A 426 9.18 -7.16 -12.26
CA SER A 426 9.90 -6.01 -12.80
C SER A 426 10.03 -4.86 -11.80
N MET A 427 9.06 -4.74 -10.86
CA MET A 427 9.10 -3.76 -9.77
C MET A 427 10.26 -3.98 -8.79
N PHE A 428 10.83 -5.19 -8.74
CA PHE A 428 11.97 -5.55 -7.90
C PHE A 428 13.23 -5.84 -8.70
N MET A 429 13.11 -6.24 -9.95
CA MET A 429 14.26 -6.62 -10.77
C MET A 429 14.67 -5.49 -11.73
N ASN A 430 13.78 -5.09 -12.65
CA ASN A 430 14.10 -4.03 -13.60
C ASN A 430 14.27 -2.68 -12.89
N PHE A 431 13.35 -2.34 -11.98
CA PHE A 431 13.40 -1.07 -11.26
C PHE A 431 14.67 -0.93 -10.39
N TRP A 432 15.15 -2.02 -9.77
CA TRP A 432 16.31 -1.95 -8.88
C TRP A 432 17.66 -2.15 -9.57
N PHE A 433 17.71 -2.89 -10.69
CA PHE A 433 18.99 -3.36 -11.23
C PHE A 433 19.25 -2.98 -12.68
N ASP A 434 18.29 -2.37 -13.41
CA ASP A 434 18.55 -1.92 -14.78
C ASP A 434 19.56 -0.76 -14.78
N SER A 435 20.75 -0.97 -15.36
CA SER A 435 21.79 0.06 -15.42
C SER A 435 21.45 1.23 -16.35
N GLY A 436 20.37 1.14 -17.13
CA GLY A 436 19.82 2.23 -17.93
C GLY A 436 19.01 3.26 -17.14
N SER A 437 18.74 3.02 -15.83
CA SER A 437 17.85 3.85 -15.02
C SER A 437 18.41 4.17 -13.63
N PHE A 438 19.62 4.69 -13.57
CA PHE A 438 20.26 5.08 -12.30
C PHE A 438 19.52 6.22 -11.58
N GLY A 439 19.57 6.20 -10.25
CA GLY A 439 19.00 7.22 -9.38
C GLY A 439 17.54 6.96 -9.03
N LEU A 440 16.78 8.02 -8.79
CA LEU A 440 15.38 7.91 -8.34
C LEU A 440 14.44 7.33 -9.39
N ALA A 441 14.84 7.38 -10.66
CA ALA A 441 14.09 6.78 -11.76
C ALA A 441 14.02 5.24 -11.67
N GLY A 442 14.97 4.61 -10.93
CA GLY A 442 15.01 3.16 -10.79
C GLY A 442 16.15 2.68 -9.89
N ASN A 443 17.27 2.35 -10.49
CA ASN A 443 18.44 1.71 -9.87
C ASN A 443 19.19 2.67 -8.92
N ARG A 444 18.80 2.68 -7.67
CA ARG A 444 19.34 3.58 -6.65
C ARG A 444 20.64 3.10 -6.02
N SER A 445 21.02 1.85 -6.26
CA SER A 445 22.31 1.31 -5.80
C SER A 445 23.45 1.54 -6.79
N PHE A 446 23.16 2.10 -7.97
CA PHE A 446 24.13 2.28 -9.06
C PHE A 446 24.83 0.96 -9.44
N TYR A 447 24.13 -0.15 -9.28
CA TYR A 447 24.59 -1.47 -9.68
C TYR A 447 24.60 -1.58 -11.20
N SER A 448 25.61 -2.24 -11.76
CA SER A 448 25.72 -2.47 -13.20
C SER A 448 26.31 -3.85 -13.47
N ASN A 449 25.56 -4.66 -14.18
CA ASN A 449 26.01 -5.98 -14.68
C ASN A 449 25.32 -6.27 -16.01
N PRO A 450 26.05 -6.33 -17.14
CA PRO A 450 25.48 -6.57 -18.47
C PRO A 450 24.67 -7.88 -18.59
N ALA A 451 25.06 -8.93 -17.84
CA ALA A 451 24.32 -10.19 -17.84
C ALA A 451 22.95 -10.03 -17.16
N VAL A 452 22.86 -9.28 -16.06
CA VAL A 452 21.60 -8.96 -15.40
C VAL A 452 20.75 -8.08 -16.28
N ASP A 453 21.31 -7.00 -16.86
CA ASP A 453 20.60 -6.13 -17.81
C ASP A 453 19.95 -6.90 -18.95
N LYS A 454 20.70 -7.83 -19.56
CA LYS A 454 20.17 -8.67 -20.64
C LYS A 454 18.96 -9.48 -20.19
N LEU A 455 19.06 -10.18 -19.05
CA LEU A 455 17.99 -11.05 -18.53
C LEU A 455 16.72 -10.27 -18.18
N ILE A 456 16.87 -9.16 -17.42
CA ILE A 456 15.70 -8.39 -16.97
C ILE A 456 15.04 -7.61 -18.11
N ARG A 457 15.82 -7.10 -19.08
CA ARG A 457 15.27 -6.42 -20.27
C ARG A 457 14.60 -7.41 -21.22
N GLU A 458 15.13 -8.64 -21.39
CA GLU A 458 14.42 -9.70 -22.13
C GLU A 458 13.08 -10.02 -21.44
N ALA A 459 13.08 -10.22 -20.11
CA ALA A 459 11.85 -10.47 -19.35
C ALA A 459 10.81 -9.35 -19.48
N ALA A 460 11.23 -8.08 -19.61
CA ALA A 460 10.34 -6.93 -19.78
C ALA A 460 9.69 -6.83 -21.16
N ASN A 461 10.18 -7.60 -22.16
CA ASN A 461 9.71 -7.53 -23.55
C ASN A 461 8.90 -8.74 -24.01
N ILE A 462 8.62 -9.69 -23.12
CA ILE A 462 7.81 -10.89 -23.43
C ILE A 462 6.65 -11.02 -22.45
N THR A 463 5.56 -11.67 -22.87
CA THR A 463 4.34 -11.86 -22.05
C THR A 463 4.22 -13.28 -21.48
N ASP A 464 5.04 -14.23 -21.91
CA ASP A 464 5.07 -15.59 -21.36
C ASP A 464 5.61 -15.56 -19.92
N GLN A 465 4.70 -15.71 -18.95
CA GLN A 465 5.02 -15.65 -17.52
C GLN A 465 6.03 -16.72 -17.09
N LYS A 466 5.97 -17.93 -17.67
CA LYS A 466 6.91 -19.01 -17.35
C LYS A 466 8.34 -18.63 -17.77
N LYS A 467 8.51 -18.20 -19.01
CA LYS A 467 9.81 -17.76 -19.52
C LYS A 467 10.33 -16.53 -18.76
N ARG A 468 9.47 -15.59 -18.44
CA ARG A 468 9.83 -14.44 -17.59
C ARG A 468 10.30 -14.88 -16.20
N THR A 469 9.63 -15.85 -15.58
CA THR A 469 10.02 -16.43 -14.30
C THR A 469 11.43 -17.03 -14.37
N GLU A 470 11.74 -17.80 -15.40
CA GLU A 470 13.07 -18.39 -15.61
C GLU A 470 14.17 -17.32 -15.74
N LEU A 471 13.90 -16.25 -16.48
CA LEU A 471 14.84 -15.12 -16.64
C LEU A 471 15.05 -14.37 -15.32
N TYR A 472 13.98 -14.10 -14.55
CA TYR A 472 14.09 -13.45 -13.25
C TYR A 472 14.81 -14.32 -12.22
N ILE A 473 14.60 -15.63 -12.20
CA ILE A 473 15.34 -16.57 -11.35
C ILE A 473 16.84 -16.52 -11.68
N ALA A 474 17.19 -16.52 -12.95
CA ALA A 474 18.60 -16.43 -13.38
C ALA A 474 19.23 -15.10 -12.93
N ALA A 475 18.53 -13.98 -13.10
CA ALA A 475 19.01 -12.66 -12.66
C ALA A 475 19.13 -12.55 -11.14
N GLN A 476 18.18 -13.10 -10.37
CA GLN A 476 18.22 -13.11 -8.89
C GLN A 476 19.48 -13.79 -8.36
N LYS A 477 19.89 -14.91 -8.94
CA LYS A 477 21.11 -15.63 -8.52
C LYS A 477 22.34 -14.72 -8.62
N ILE A 478 22.44 -13.93 -9.69
CA ILE A 478 23.58 -13.04 -9.91
C ILE A 478 23.56 -11.87 -8.91
N VAL A 479 22.44 -11.15 -8.77
CA VAL A 479 22.37 -9.96 -7.91
C VAL A 479 22.49 -10.29 -6.43
N VAL A 480 22.09 -11.50 -6.02
CA VAL A 480 22.24 -11.99 -4.64
C VAL A 480 23.70 -12.41 -4.40
N ASP A 481 24.32 -13.15 -5.32
CA ASP A 481 25.74 -13.53 -5.20
C ASP A 481 26.65 -12.30 -5.20
N GLU A 482 26.34 -11.26 -5.95
CA GLU A 482 27.09 -10.00 -5.97
C GLU A 482 26.75 -9.05 -4.81
N ALA A 483 25.81 -9.43 -3.93
CA ALA A 483 25.32 -8.60 -2.82
C ALA A 483 25.02 -7.16 -3.27
N ALA A 484 24.29 -7.03 -4.39
CA ALA A 484 23.97 -5.72 -4.96
C ALA A 484 23.19 -4.81 -4.00
N TYR A 485 22.45 -5.41 -3.07
CA TYR A 485 21.70 -4.83 -1.94
C TYR A 485 21.91 -5.66 -0.68
N GLY A 486 21.72 -5.06 0.48
CA GLY A 486 21.47 -5.82 1.71
C GLY A 486 19.98 -6.15 1.80
N TYR A 487 19.59 -7.41 1.51
CA TYR A 487 18.20 -7.87 1.55
C TYR A 487 17.81 -8.17 2.98
N MET A 488 17.15 -7.23 3.68
CA MET A 488 16.91 -7.36 5.12
C MET A 488 15.68 -8.20 5.42
N TYR A 489 14.49 -7.64 5.31
CA TYR A 489 13.27 -8.37 5.66
C TYR A 489 12.05 -7.91 4.88
N GLN A 490 11.09 -8.82 4.77
CA GLN A 490 9.74 -8.60 4.26
C GLN A 490 8.80 -8.47 5.45
N LYS A 491 8.05 -7.38 5.51
CA LYS A 491 7.11 -7.09 6.59
C LYS A 491 5.85 -7.95 6.47
N ASN A 492 5.24 -8.25 7.61
CA ASN A 492 3.91 -8.82 7.60
C ASN A 492 2.84 -7.72 7.60
N TYR A 493 1.74 -8.00 6.90
CA TYR A 493 0.50 -7.28 7.07
C TYR A 493 -0.15 -7.71 8.38
N LEU A 494 -0.48 -6.74 9.22
CA LEU A 494 -1.02 -6.98 10.54
C LEU A 494 -2.32 -6.19 10.70
N LEU A 495 -3.44 -6.91 10.97
CA LEU A 495 -4.74 -6.26 11.11
C LEU A 495 -5.50 -6.84 12.31
N PRO A 496 -5.61 -6.10 13.42
CA PRO A 496 -6.48 -6.49 14.53
C PRO A 496 -7.95 -6.28 14.18
N MET A 497 -8.74 -7.34 14.36
CA MET A 497 -10.18 -7.32 14.09
C MET A 497 -10.96 -8.17 15.08
N ARG A 498 -12.26 -7.96 15.14
CA ARG A 498 -13.18 -8.83 15.91
C ARG A 498 -13.22 -10.23 15.31
N SER A 499 -13.20 -11.26 16.16
CA SER A 499 -13.17 -12.66 15.74
C SER A 499 -14.46 -13.15 15.05
N ASN A 500 -15.55 -12.39 15.19
CA ASN A 500 -16.80 -12.64 14.48
C ASN A 500 -16.84 -12.07 13.06
N ILE A 501 -15.85 -11.33 12.62
CA ILE A 501 -15.68 -10.97 11.22
C ILE A 501 -15.20 -12.20 10.45
N LYS A 502 -15.91 -12.56 9.39
CA LYS A 502 -15.67 -13.73 8.54
C LYS A 502 -15.44 -13.30 7.09
N GLY A 503 -14.78 -14.16 6.31
CA GLY A 503 -14.60 -13.95 4.87
C GLY A 503 -13.60 -12.85 4.51
N PHE A 504 -12.83 -12.30 5.47
CA PHE A 504 -11.69 -11.43 5.14
C PHE A 504 -10.59 -12.25 4.47
N VAL A 505 -10.16 -11.79 3.31
CA VAL A 505 -9.03 -12.35 2.56
C VAL A 505 -8.03 -11.22 2.33
N PHE A 506 -6.82 -11.40 2.82
CA PHE A 506 -5.73 -10.48 2.54
C PHE A 506 -5.20 -10.72 1.12
N ASN A 507 -5.10 -9.66 0.32
CA ASN A 507 -4.38 -9.69 -0.94
C ASN A 507 -3.16 -8.77 -0.84
N PRO A 508 -1.95 -9.26 -1.12
CA PRO A 508 -0.72 -8.48 -0.89
C PRO A 508 -0.57 -7.27 -1.84
N MET A 509 -1.29 -7.24 -2.97
CA MET A 509 -1.37 -6.06 -3.84
C MET A 509 -2.44 -5.05 -3.41
N LEU A 510 -3.35 -5.48 -2.52
CA LEU A 510 -4.49 -4.71 -2.05
C LEU A 510 -4.42 -4.50 -0.54
N GLU A 511 -3.23 -4.22 -0.02
CA GLU A 511 -2.88 -4.25 1.41
C GLU A 511 -3.83 -3.43 2.31
N GLN A 512 -4.33 -2.29 1.82
CA GLN A 512 -5.26 -1.44 2.59
C GLN A 512 -6.72 -1.58 2.13
N ILE A 513 -7.04 -2.61 1.38
CA ILE A 513 -8.36 -2.82 0.79
C ILE A 513 -9.02 -4.02 1.44
N TYR A 514 -10.30 -3.89 1.73
CA TYR A 514 -11.13 -4.96 2.27
C TYR A 514 -11.98 -5.57 1.15
N ASN A 515 -12.04 -6.90 1.09
CA ASN A 515 -12.91 -7.64 0.18
C ASN A 515 -14.37 -7.62 0.69
N LEU A 516 -14.93 -6.41 0.83
CA LEU A 516 -16.21 -6.12 1.48
C LEU A 516 -17.40 -6.92 0.93
N GLN A 517 -17.33 -7.36 -0.34
CA GLN A 517 -18.38 -8.16 -0.97
C GLN A 517 -18.47 -9.59 -0.42
N THR A 518 -17.42 -10.14 0.16
CA THR A 518 -17.37 -11.51 0.70
C THR A 518 -17.30 -11.55 2.22
N MET A 519 -17.04 -10.41 2.87
CA MET A 519 -16.98 -10.31 4.32
C MET A 519 -18.36 -10.32 4.96
N SER A 520 -18.47 -10.87 6.18
CA SER A 520 -19.71 -10.95 6.98
C SER A 520 -19.42 -10.88 8.48
N LYS A 521 -20.48 -10.75 9.29
CA LYS A 521 -20.47 -10.96 10.75
C LYS A 521 -21.17 -12.26 11.10
N GLY A 522 -20.44 -13.15 11.83
CA GLY A 522 -20.99 -14.39 12.39
C GLY A 522 -21.54 -14.21 13.80
#